data_4db9b504900cbcfd7d9eb426d64597a5
#
_entry.id   4db9b504900cbcfd7d9eb426d64597a5
#
_cell.length_a   1.000
_cell.length_b   1.000
_cell.length_c   1.000
_cell.angle_alpha   90.00
_cell.angle_beta   90.00
_cell.angle_gamma   90.00
#
_symmetry.space_group_name_H-M   'P 1'
#
loop_
_entity.id
_entity.type
_entity.pdbx_description
1 polymer ?
#
loop_
_entity_poly.entity_id
_entity_poly.type
_entity_poly.pdbx_seq_one_letter_code
_entity_poly.pdbx_strand_id
1 'polypeptide(L)'
;MTQTCFMSFEKLGEDGRARRGRLTFPRGTVETPAFMPVGTYGTVKGMLPRDIHEIGAEIILGNTFHLMLRPGTEVVKAHGDLHDFTQWHGPILTDSGGFQVFSLGEMRKITEDGVTFRSPVDGSPVELSPEIAIQVHRDLGSDIVMIFDECTPYPATERQAKDSMELSLRWAQRSKDAHEGNPAALFGIVQGGMYEGLRDRSLEGLTEIGFDGYAIGGLSVGEPKEDMIRILDHLPPKMPEDKPRYLMGVGRPEDIVEAVRRGVDMFDCVMPTRNARNGYLFTSTGIVKIRNARHRHDTAPLDDRCDCYTCKNFSRSYLHHLDKCGEMLGSQLNTIHNLRFYQNLMAGLRGAIEAGTLSDFVTDFYALRGETVPPLGNV
;
A
#
# COMPACT_ATOMS: atom_id res chain seq x y z
N MET A 1 19.43 -16.53 -21.71
CA MET A 1 19.92 -16.25 -20.36
C MET A 1 18.72 -15.69 -19.60
N THR A 2 18.22 -16.39 -18.59
CA THR A 2 17.14 -15.87 -17.73
C THR A 2 17.72 -14.68 -16.98
N GLN A 3 17.19 -13.49 -17.25
CA GLN A 3 17.61 -12.27 -16.56
C GLN A 3 17.18 -12.43 -15.08
N THR A 4 18.13 -12.33 -14.18
CA THR A 4 17.88 -12.49 -12.74
C THR A 4 17.11 -11.26 -12.26
N CYS A 5 15.98 -11.47 -11.55
CA CYS A 5 15.27 -10.40 -10.87
C CYS A 5 16.20 -9.66 -9.91
N PHE A 6 16.11 -8.32 -9.88
CA PHE A 6 16.95 -7.49 -8.99
C PHE A 6 16.52 -7.53 -7.53
N MET A 7 15.31 -8.00 -7.25
CA MET A 7 14.81 -8.14 -5.88
C MET A 7 15.15 -9.51 -5.31
N SER A 8 15.60 -9.56 -4.06
CA SER A 8 15.57 -10.76 -3.25
C SER A 8 14.74 -10.55 -2.00
N PHE A 9 14.06 -11.60 -1.52
CA PHE A 9 13.34 -11.61 -0.25
C PHE A 9 13.92 -12.66 0.66
N GLU A 10 14.16 -12.28 1.92
CA GLU A 10 14.64 -13.16 2.97
C GLU A 10 13.72 -13.09 4.19
N LYS A 11 13.14 -14.21 4.62
CA LYS A 11 12.43 -14.31 5.89
C LYS A 11 13.47 -14.46 7.01
N LEU A 12 13.57 -13.46 7.88
CA LEU A 12 14.56 -13.39 8.96
C LEU A 12 14.07 -14.00 10.27
N GLY A 13 12.74 -14.08 10.47
CA GLY A 13 12.13 -14.60 11.68
C GLY A 13 10.61 -14.59 11.62
N GLU A 14 10.00 -15.12 12.67
CA GLU A 14 8.54 -15.17 12.82
C GLU A 14 8.14 -15.19 14.29
N ASP A 15 6.93 -14.72 14.59
CA ASP A 15 6.25 -14.86 15.88
C ASP A 15 4.77 -15.19 15.62
N GLY A 16 4.38 -16.43 15.91
CA GLY A 16 3.11 -16.99 15.46
C GLY A 16 3.03 -17.05 13.94
N ARG A 17 2.08 -16.34 13.33
CA ARG A 17 1.95 -16.22 11.85
C ARG A 17 2.65 -14.97 11.31
N ALA A 18 3.00 -14.03 12.17
CA ALA A 18 3.65 -12.78 11.77
C ALA A 18 5.09 -13.05 11.33
N ARG A 19 5.50 -12.35 10.27
CA ARG A 19 6.77 -12.59 9.59
C ARG A 19 7.67 -11.36 9.69
N ARG A 20 8.94 -11.58 9.98
CA ARG A 20 10.01 -10.60 9.87
C ARG A 20 10.82 -10.91 8.62
N GLY A 21 10.97 -9.99 7.71
CA GLY A 21 11.71 -10.22 6.47
C GLY A 21 12.49 -9.01 6.00
N ARG A 22 13.19 -9.18 4.89
CA ARG A 22 13.96 -8.13 4.21
C ARG A 22 13.84 -8.30 2.70
N LEU A 23 13.51 -7.21 2.02
CA LEU A 23 13.64 -7.07 0.57
C LEU A 23 14.96 -6.35 0.27
N THR A 24 15.72 -6.85 -0.68
CA THR A 24 16.97 -6.22 -1.13
C THR A 24 16.86 -5.87 -2.61
N PHE A 25 17.20 -4.63 -2.94
CA PHE A 25 17.22 -4.06 -4.29
C PHE A 25 18.57 -3.39 -4.55
N PRO A 26 18.95 -3.13 -5.80
CA PRO A 26 20.12 -2.30 -6.12
C PRO A 26 20.04 -0.89 -5.49
N ARG A 27 18.82 -0.38 -5.26
CA ARG A 27 18.54 0.95 -4.69
C ARG A 27 18.39 0.96 -3.16
N GLY A 28 18.60 -0.14 -2.48
CA GLY A 28 18.53 -0.23 -1.02
C GLY A 28 17.75 -1.44 -0.52
N THR A 29 17.47 -1.44 0.76
CA THR A 29 16.75 -2.52 1.46
C THR A 29 15.44 -2.00 2.01
N VAL A 30 14.45 -2.91 2.16
CA VAL A 30 13.17 -2.65 2.81
C VAL A 30 12.95 -3.71 3.88
N GLU A 31 12.87 -3.27 5.11
CA GLU A 31 12.62 -4.12 6.26
C GLU A 31 11.11 -4.38 6.42
N THR A 32 10.68 -5.65 6.47
CA THR A 32 9.26 -6.00 6.59
C THR A 32 8.92 -6.55 7.98
N PRO A 33 7.69 -6.27 8.48
CA PRO A 33 6.57 -5.54 7.86
C PRO A 33 6.92 -4.10 7.51
N ALA A 34 6.44 -3.63 6.33
CA ALA A 34 6.72 -2.30 5.80
C ALA A 34 5.44 -1.57 5.38
N PHE A 35 5.40 -0.25 5.60
CA PHE A 35 4.36 0.62 5.08
C PHE A 35 4.94 1.56 4.02
N MET A 36 4.31 1.59 2.85
CA MET A 36 4.71 2.42 1.71
C MET A 36 3.88 3.71 1.65
N PRO A 37 4.47 4.89 1.89
CA PRO A 37 3.78 6.15 1.63
C PRO A 37 3.38 6.27 0.16
N VAL A 38 2.14 6.73 -0.09
CA VAL A 38 1.61 6.84 -1.45
C VAL A 38 1.97 8.16 -2.10
N GLY A 39 2.74 8.08 -3.17
CA GLY A 39 3.12 9.19 -4.06
C GLY A 39 2.33 9.16 -5.37
N THR A 40 1.06 9.57 -5.36
CA THR A 40 0.12 9.45 -6.49
C THR A 40 0.67 9.98 -7.81
N TYR A 41 1.34 11.12 -7.80
CA TYR A 41 1.96 11.75 -8.98
C TYR A 41 3.50 11.77 -8.87
N GLY A 42 4.10 10.71 -8.35
CA GLY A 42 5.53 10.65 -8.06
C GLY A 42 5.93 11.46 -6.82
N THR A 43 4.98 12.00 -6.08
CA THR A 43 5.23 12.73 -4.83
C THR A 43 4.25 12.33 -3.74
N VAL A 44 4.75 12.12 -2.53
CA VAL A 44 3.92 12.05 -1.33
C VAL A 44 3.46 13.47 -1.02
N LYS A 45 2.14 13.71 -1.09
CA LYS A 45 1.57 15.07 -1.10
C LYS A 45 2.07 15.95 0.05
N GLY A 46 2.71 17.07 -0.32
CA GLY A 46 3.23 18.05 0.63
C GLY A 46 4.52 17.64 1.34
N MET A 47 5.20 16.59 0.90
CA MET A 47 6.43 16.08 1.49
C MET A 47 7.61 16.20 0.52
N LEU A 48 8.74 16.60 1.03
CA LEU A 48 10.01 16.52 0.29
C LEU A 48 10.57 15.09 0.40
N PRO A 49 11.33 14.59 -0.61
CA PRO A 49 11.99 13.29 -0.52
C PRO A 49 12.85 13.11 0.74
N ARG A 50 13.57 14.14 1.17
CA ARG A 50 14.34 14.11 2.42
C ARG A 50 13.45 13.87 3.65
N ASP A 51 12.26 14.50 3.70
CA ASP A 51 11.34 14.35 4.83
C ASP A 51 10.76 12.91 4.86
N ILE A 52 10.57 12.29 3.69
CA ILE A 52 10.16 10.89 3.58
C ILE A 52 11.26 9.94 4.10
N HIS A 53 12.53 10.23 3.83
CA HIS A 53 13.65 9.49 4.43
C HIS A 53 13.73 9.71 5.95
N GLU A 54 13.60 10.95 6.41
CA GLU A 54 13.67 11.30 7.85
C GLU A 54 12.57 10.64 8.68
N ILE A 55 11.38 10.42 8.13
CA ILE A 55 10.32 9.67 8.82
C ILE A 55 10.58 8.16 8.83
N GLY A 56 11.60 7.66 8.14
CA GLY A 56 12.00 6.25 8.13
C GLY A 56 11.33 5.40 7.06
N ALA A 57 10.76 6.00 6.01
CA ALA A 57 10.26 5.24 4.87
C ALA A 57 11.43 4.77 3.97
N GLU A 58 11.43 3.49 3.65
CA GLU A 58 12.47 2.85 2.82
C GLU A 58 12.00 2.64 1.37
N ILE A 59 10.71 2.66 1.13
CA ILE A 59 10.04 2.47 -0.15
C ILE A 59 8.82 3.37 -0.25
N ILE A 60 8.50 3.84 -1.44
CA ILE A 60 7.25 4.57 -1.74
C ILE A 60 6.46 3.86 -2.83
N LEU A 61 5.17 4.21 -2.93
CA LEU A 61 4.29 3.72 -3.99
C LEU A 61 3.95 4.86 -4.96
N GLY A 62 4.11 4.61 -6.27
CA GLY A 62 3.64 5.46 -7.35
C GLY A 62 2.38 4.91 -8.01
N ASN A 63 1.48 5.78 -8.48
CA ASN A 63 0.28 5.34 -9.17
C ASN A 63 0.46 5.39 -10.69
N THR A 64 0.54 4.23 -11.30
CA THR A 64 0.73 4.03 -12.76
C THR A 64 -0.30 4.78 -13.58
N PHE A 65 -1.59 4.64 -13.26
CA PHE A 65 -2.68 5.33 -13.93
C PHE A 65 -2.50 6.86 -13.96
N HIS A 66 -2.17 7.46 -12.82
CA HIS A 66 -2.00 8.89 -12.73
C HIS A 66 -0.74 9.39 -13.45
N LEU A 67 0.37 8.68 -13.31
CA LEU A 67 1.65 9.04 -13.93
C LEU A 67 1.62 8.88 -15.45
N MET A 68 0.92 7.87 -15.96
CA MET A 68 0.69 7.66 -17.40
C MET A 68 -0.10 8.82 -18.01
N LEU A 69 -1.14 9.30 -17.33
CA LEU A 69 -1.98 10.40 -17.82
C LEU A 69 -1.32 11.77 -17.64
N ARG A 70 -0.55 11.95 -16.56
CA ARG A 70 0.15 13.20 -16.25
C ARG A 70 1.32 12.94 -15.30
N PRO A 71 2.56 13.24 -15.67
CA PRO A 71 2.99 14.02 -16.85
C PRO A 71 3.00 13.24 -18.16
N GLY A 72 2.80 11.93 -18.12
CA GLY A 72 3.05 11.00 -19.22
C GLY A 72 4.43 10.35 -19.13
N THR A 73 4.54 9.11 -19.65
CA THR A 73 5.78 8.31 -19.52
C THR A 73 6.95 8.94 -20.28
N GLU A 74 6.70 9.64 -21.39
CA GLU A 74 7.75 10.29 -22.18
C GLU A 74 8.49 11.37 -21.39
N VAL A 75 7.77 12.12 -20.53
CA VAL A 75 8.38 13.13 -19.67
C VAL A 75 9.27 12.47 -18.61
N VAL A 76 8.82 11.37 -18.00
CA VAL A 76 9.59 10.63 -17.02
C VAL A 76 10.85 10.03 -17.63
N LYS A 77 10.74 9.38 -18.81
CA LYS A 77 11.85 8.81 -19.56
C LYS A 77 12.91 9.85 -19.96
N ALA A 78 12.50 11.08 -20.25
CA ALA A 78 13.44 12.16 -20.58
C ALA A 78 14.38 12.52 -19.40
N HIS A 79 14.00 12.15 -18.15
CA HIS A 79 14.83 12.31 -16.96
C HIS A 79 15.63 11.04 -16.60
N GLY A 80 15.39 9.95 -17.33
CA GLY A 80 15.94 8.63 -17.03
C GLY A 80 14.86 7.68 -16.53
N ASP A 81 14.37 7.88 -15.34
CA ASP A 81 13.28 7.10 -14.72
C ASP A 81 12.51 7.95 -13.69
N LEU A 82 11.57 7.31 -12.98
CA LEU A 82 10.76 7.97 -11.96
C LEU A 82 11.61 8.41 -10.74
N HIS A 83 12.69 7.71 -10.41
CA HIS A 83 13.59 8.03 -9.33
C HIS A 83 14.32 9.35 -9.60
N ASP A 84 14.90 9.50 -10.78
CA ASP A 84 15.58 10.73 -11.21
C ASP A 84 14.58 11.88 -11.39
N PHE A 85 13.39 11.59 -11.93
CA PHE A 85 12.35 12.59 -12.09
C PHE A 85 11.87 13.17 -10.74
N THR A 86 11.72 12.32 -9.72
CA THR A 86 11.18 12.71 -8.41
C THR A 86 12.23 12.98 -7.35
N GLN A 87 13.51 12.67 -7.64
CA GLN A 87 14.63 12.72 -6.69
C GLN A 87 14.42 11.83 -5.45
N TRP A 88 13.69 10.72 -5.64
CA TRP A 88 13.60 9.65 -4.67
C TRP A 88 14.50 8.48 -5.09
N HIS A 89 15.54 8.20 -4.31
CA HIS A 89 16.56 7.23 -4.69
C HIS A 89 16.40 5.85 -4.06
N GLY A 90 15.41 5.68 -3.18
CA GLY A 90 15.00 4.36 -2.66
C GLY A 90 14.11 3.58 -3.64
N PRO A 91 13.76 2.33 -3.32
CA PRO A 91 12.84 1.53 -4.12
C PRO A 91 11.48 2.19 -4.33
N ILE A 92 10.88 1.94 -5.50
CA ILE A 92 9.52 2.37 -5.84
C ILE A 92 8.72 1.15 -6.30
N LEU A 93 7.55 0.94 -5.67
CA LEU A 93 6.51 0.09 -6.20
C LEU A 93 5.54 0.93 -7.03
N THR A 94 5.16 0.48 -8.22
CA THR A 94 4.07 1.09 -8.98
C THR A 94 2.88 0.14 -9.06
N ASP A 95 1.69 0.67 -8.74
CA ASP A 95 0.45 -0.10 -8.71
C ASP A 95 -0.04 -0.51 -10.11
N SER A 96 -1.03 -1.41 -10.17
CA SER A 96 -1.58 -1.92 -11.43
C SER A 96 -2.33 -0.87 -12.28
N GLY A 97 -2.82 0.19 -11.65
CA GLY A 97 -3.79 1.11 -12.24
C GLY A 97 -5.23 0.57 -12.28
N GLY A 98 -5.44 -0.71 -11.99
CA GLY A 98 -6.75 -1.37 -12.05
C GLY A 98 -7.79 -0.75 -11.11
N PHE A 99 -7.42 -0.45 -9.88
CA PHE A 99 -8.33 0.18 -8.90
C PHE A 99 -8.76 1.60 -9.34
N GLN A 100 -7.83 2.39 -9.89
CA GLN A 100 -8.15 3.74 -10.38
C GLN A 100 -9.10 3.68 -11.57
N VAL A 101 -8.90 2.76 -12.48
CA VAL A 101 -9.83 2.46 -13.58
C VAL A 101 -11.17 1.96 -13.03
N PHE A 102 -11.15 1.09 -12.02
CA PHE A 102 -12.36 0.65 -11.32
C PHE A 102 -13.17 1.85 -10.79
N SER A 103 -12.54 2.84 -10.20
CA SER A 103 -13.18 4.02 -9.63
C SER A 103 -13.87 4.93 -10.66
N LEU A 104 -13.59 4.76 -11.98
CA LEU A 104 -14.26 5.54 -13.06
C LEU A 104 -15.70 5.09 -13.31
N GLY A 105 -16.14 3.98 -12.77
CA GLY A 105 -17.53 3.51 -12.87
C GLY A 105 -17.97 3.27 -14.31
N GLU A 106 -19.11 3.86 -14.71
CA GLU A 106 -19.71 3.69 -16.06
C GLU A 106 -18.90 4.31 -17.20
N MET A 107 -17.90 5.13 -16.90
CA MET A 107 -17.03 5.76 -17.92
C MET A 107 -16.00 4.78 -18.52
N ARG A 108 -15.99 3.53 -18.09
CA ARG A 108 -15.08 2.47 -18.56
C ARG A 108 -15.82 1.34 -19.24
N LYS A 109 -15.13 0.68 -20.17
CA LYS A 109 -15.57 -0.59 -20.76
C LYS A 109 -14.45 -1.61 -20.58
N ILE A 110 -14.77 -2.74 -19.94
CA ILE A 110 -13.87 -3.85 -19.70
C ILE A 110 -14.15 -4.93 -20.75
N THR A 111 -13.10 -5.49 -21.34
CA THR A 111 -13.16 -6.59 -22.31
C THR A 111 -12.02 -7.57 -22.00
N GLU A 112 -11.94 -8.68 -22.72
CA GLU A 112 -10.81 -9.61 -22.61
C GLU A 112 -9.46 -8.93 -22.94
N ASP A 113 -9.46 -7.99 -23.90
CA ASP A 113 -8.24 -7.32 -24.36
C ASP A 113 -7.69 -6.31 -23.35
N GLY A 114 -8.57 -5.69 -22.56
CA GLY A 114 -8.22 -4.66 -21.59
C GLY A 114 -9.38 -3.73 -21.29
N VAL A 115 -9.06 -2.49 -20.92
CA VAL A 115 -10.04 -1.48 -20.50
C VAL A 115 -9.91 -0.24 -21.38
N THR A 116 -11.06 0.26 -21.85
CA THR A 116 -11.14 1.57 -22.53
C THR A 116 -11.92 2.53 -21.64
N PHE A 117 -11.43 3.77 -21.53
CA PHE A 117 -12.08 4.82 -20.73
C PHE A 117 -11.78 6.21 -21.28
N ARG A 118 -12.46 7.21 -20.72
CA ARG A 118 -12.15 8.62 -20.98
C ARG A 118 -11.20 9.16 -19.92
N SER A 119 -10.09 9.76 -20.36
CA SER A 119 -9.12 10.41 -19.48
C SER A 119 -9.82 11.47 -18.60
N PRO A 120 -9.69 11.40 -17.28
CA PRO A 120 -10.24 12.43 -16.39
C PRO A 120 -9.47 13.77 -16.49
N VAL A 121 -8.35 13.79 -17.24
CA VAL A 121 -7.51 14.98 -17.39
C VAL A 121 -8.03 15.89 -18.52
N ASP A 122 -8.36 15.27 -19.66
CA ASP A 122 -8.69 16.00 -20.90
C ASP A 122 -9.84 15.38 -21.72
N GLY A 123 -10.43 14.28 -21.24
CA GLY A 123 -11.52 13.58 -21.91
C GLY A 123 -11.10 12.73 -23.11
N SER A 124 -9.82 12.64 -23.44
CA SER A 124 -9.32 11.80 -24.54
C SER A 124 -9.62 10.32 -24.31
N PRO A 125 -9.82 9.51 -25.36
CA PRO A 125 -9.95 8.06 -25.21
C PRO A 125 -8.61 7.45 -24.80
N VAL A 126 -8.63 6.55 -23.82
CA VAL A 126 -7.45 5.83 -23.30
C VAL A 126 -7.75 4.35 -23.34
N GLU A 127 -6.78 3.57 -23.79
CA GLU A 127 -6.75 2.12 -23.70
C GLU A 127 -5.68 1.68 -22.71
N LEU A 128 -6.01 0.70 -21.88
CA LEU A 128 -5.07 0.08 -20.94
C LEU A 128 -5.26 -1.43 -20.99
N SER A 129 -4.20 -2.12 -21.33
CA SER A 129 -4.14 -3.59 -21.36
C SER A 129 -3.00 -4.06 -20.47
N PRO A 130 -2.90 -5.38 -20.16
CA PRO A 130 -1.74 -5.91 -19.45
C PRO A 130 -0.40 -5.48 -20.05
N GLU A 131 -0.28 -5.54 -21.38
CA GLU A 131 0.95 -5.19 -22.10
C GLU A 131 1.27 -3.70 -22.00
N ILE A 132 0.25 -2.84 -22.15
CA ILE A 132 0.40 -1.38 -22.02
C ILE A 132 0.78 -1.02 -20.59
N ALA A 133 0.12 -1.60 -19.58
CA ALA A 133 0.44 -1.37 -18.18
C ALA A 133 1.89 -1.75 -17.87
N ILE A 134 2.35 -2.92 -18.31
CA ILE A 134 3.74 -3.36 -18.13
C ILE A 134 4.71 -2.42 -18.85
N GLN A 135 4.37 -1.93 -20.06
CA GLN A 135 5.21 -0.95 -20.76
C GLN A 135 5.31 0.37 -19.97
N VAL A 136 4.21 0.84 -19.39
CA VAL A 136 4.20 2.03 -18.51
C VAL A 136 5.15 1.82 -17.32
N HIS A 137 5.09 0.68 -16.64
CA HIS A 137 6.01 0.37 -15.54
C HIS A 137 7.48 0.37 -15.96
N ARG A 138 7.79 -0.17 -17.15
CA ARG A 138 9.15 -0.12 -17.73
C ARG A 138 9.61 1.32 -17.94
N ASP A 139 8.73 2.14 -18.49
CA ASP A 139 9.02 3.55 -18.79
C ASP A 139 9.21 4.37 -17.51
N LEU A 140 8.53 3.99 -16.41
CA LEU A 140 8.70 4.57 -15.10
C LEU A 140 9.97 4.08 -14.38
N GLY A 141 10.54 2.94 -14.76
CA GLY A 141 11.71 2.34 -14.10
C GLY A 141 11.41 1.84 -12.68
N SER A 142 10.23 1.25 -12.47
CA SER A 142 9.79 0.74 -11.17
C SER A 142 10.65 -0.43 -10.69
N ASP A 143 10.89 -0.56 -9.39
CA ASP A 143 11.59 -1.70 -8.77
C ASP A 143 10.64 -2.88 -8.50
N ILE A 144 9.38 -2.59 -8.14
CA ILE A 144 8.31 -3.57 -8.04
C ILE A 144 7.16 -3.14 -8.94
N VAL A 145 6.75 -4.06 -9.81
CA VAL A 145 5.69 -3.91 -10.80
C VAL A 145 4.51 -4.79 -10.38
N MET A 146 3.31 -4.23 -10.36
CA MET A 146 2.09 -5.00 -10.16
C MET A 146 1.54 -5.45 -11.51
N ILE A 147 1.01 -6.69 -11.59
CA ILE A 147 0.24 -7.12 -12.77
C ILE A 147 -0.99 -6.23 -12.97
N PHE A 148 -1.49 -6.16 -14.20
CA PHE A 148 -2.79 -5.53 -14.47
C PHE A 148 -3.91 -6.49 -14.08
N ASP A 149 -4.86 -6.02 -13.27
CA ASP A 149 -5.95 -6.82 -12.69
C ASP A 149 -7.30 -6.10 -12.78
N GLU A 150 -8.37 -6.86 -12.64
CA GLU A 150 -9.72 -6.33 -12.45
C GLU A 150 -10.09 -6.36 -10.96
N CYS A 151 -10.30 -5.17 -10.37
CA CYS A 151 -10.78 -5.06 -9.00
C CYS A 151 -12.28 -5.41 -8.94
N THR A 152 -12.61 -6.52 -8.28
CA THR A 152 -14.00 -6.95 -8.10
C THR A 152 -14.76 -5.95 -7.22
N PRO A 153 -15.95 -5.45 -7.62
CA PRO A 153 -16.76 -4.57 -6.79
C PRO A 153 -17.28 -5.26 -5.54
N TYR A 154 -17.63 -4.46 -4.53
CA TYR A 154 -18.37 -4.94 -3.37
C TYR A 154 -19.72 -4.20 -3.25
N PRO A 155 -20.84 -4.89 -3.02
CA PRO A 155 -20.99 -6.35 -3.02
C PRO A 155 -20.93 -6.94 -4.44
N ALA A 156 -20.47 -8.17 -4.54
CA ALA A 156 -20.51 -8.95 -5.78
C ALA A 156 -21.08 -10.33 -5.51
N THR A 157 -21.85 -10.87 -6.47
CA THR A 157 -22.24 -12.27 -6.44
C THR A 157 -21.02 -13.16 -6.70
N GLU A 158 -21.08 -14.42 -6.25
CA GLU A 158 -19.98 -15.37 -6.49
C GLU A 158 -19.65 -15.51 -7.98
N ARG A 159 -20.66 -15.50 -8.85
CA ARG A 159 -20.47 -15.55 -10.30
C ARG A 159 -19.68 -14.33 -10.80
N GLN A 160 -20.07 -13.11 -10.37
CA GLN A 160 -19.35 -11.90 -10.75
C GLN A 160 -17.90 -11.92 -10.24
N ALA A 161 -17.69 -12.33 -8.98
CA ALA A 161 -16.35 -12.46 -8.42
C ALA A 161 -15.51 -13.51 -9.16
N LYS A 162 -16.12 -14.62 -9.57
CA LYS A 162 -15.46 -15.66 -10.36
C LYS A 162 -15.06 -15.14 -11.74
N ASP A 163 -15.99 -14.53 -12.48
CA ASP A 163 -15.72 -14.03 -13.82
C ASP A 163 -14.59 -12.99 -13.81
N SER A 164 -14.61 -12.07 -12.85
CA SER A 164 -13.57 -11.05 -12.60
C SER A 164 -12.22 -11.68 -12.24
N MET A 165 -12.21 -12.65 -11.35
CA MET A 165 -10.99 -13.36 -10.93
C MET A 165 -10.36 -14.14 -12.09
N GLU A 166 -11.17 -14.83 -12.90
CA GLU A 166 -10.69 -15.57 -14.07
C GLU A 166 -10.11 -14.64 -15.14
N LEU A 167 -10.71 -13.46 -15.37
CA LEU A 167 -10.15 -12.43 -16.23
C LEU A 167 -8.80 -11.92 -15.70
N SER A 168 -8.72 -11.65 -14.39
CA SER A 168 -7.46 -11.23 -13.76
C SER A 168 -6.36 -12.28 -13.89
N LEU A 169 -6.68 -13.58 -13.81
CA LEU A 169 -5.70 -14.65 -14.05
C LEU A 169 -5.18 -14.67 -15.50
N ARG A 170 -6.05 -14.49 -16.50
CA ARG A 170 -5.62 -14.41 -17.89
C ARG A 170 -4.76 -13.16 -18.14
N TRP A 171 -5.11 -12.04 -17.54
CA TRP A 171 -4.31 -10.82 -17.58
C TRP A 171 -2.99 -10.95 -16.83
N ALA A 172 -2.96 -11.74 -15.75
CA ALA A 172 -1.73 -12.05 -15.01
C ALA A 172 -0.71 -12.78 -15.92
N GLN A 173 -1.15 -13.78 -16.68
CA GLN A 173 -0.29 -14.47 -17.65
C GLN A 173 0.23 -13.50 -18.71
N ARG A 174 -0.63 -12.68 -19.31
CA ARG A 174 -0.24 -11.67 -20.31
C ARG A 174 0.72 -10.63 -19.73
N SER A 175 0.50 -10.20 -18.48
CA SER A 175 1.44 -9.31 -17.78
C SER A 175 2.80 -9.97 -17.58
N LYS A 176 2.82 -11.26 -17.22
CA LYS A 176 4.06 -12.04 -17.07
C LYS A 176 4.83 -12.13 -18.38
N ASP A 177 4.14 -12.45 -19.47
CA ASP A 177 4.74 -12.56 -20.81
C ASP A 177 5.31 -11.21 -21.27
N ALA A 178 4.55 -10.12 -21.08
CA ALA A 178 4.98 -8.77 -21.41
C ALA A 178 6.16 -8.28 -20.52
N HIS A 179 6.29 -8.83 -19.32
CA HIS A 179 7.37 -8.48 -18.38
C HIS A 179 8.71 -9.14 -18.73
N GLU A 180 8.74 -10.11 -19.63
CA GLU A 180 9.96 -10.80 -20.00
C GLU A 180 11.10 -9.83 -20.35
N GLY A 181 12.28 -10.07 -19.80
CA GLY A 181 13.45 -9.19 -19.98
C GLY A 181 13.45 -7.91 -19.13
N ASN A 182 12.46 -7.68 -18.26
CA ASN A 182 12.51 -6.62 -17.26
C ASN A 182 13.10 -7.17 -15.94
N PRO A 183 14.17 -6.55 -15.39
CA PRO A 183 14.78 -7.02 -14.14
C PRO A 183 14.02 -6.62 -12.89
N ALA A 184 13.02 -5.74 -12.97
CA ALA A 184 12.15 -5.39 -11.83
C ALA A 184 11.37 -6.62 -11.33
N ALA A 185 11.01 -6.62 -10.04
CA ALA A 185 10.16 -7.67 -9.50
C ALA A 185 8.72 -7.53 -10.01
N LEU A 186 8.09 -8.65 -10.35
CA LEU A 186 6.69 -8.69 -10.76
C LEU A 186 5.84 -9.38 -9.69
N PHE A 187 4.81 -8.69 -9.20
CA PHE A 187 3.90 -9.22 -8.19
C PHE A 187 2.56 -9.61 -8.80
N GLY A 188 2.09 -10.82 -8.48
CA GLY A 188 0.74 -11.28 -8.77
C GLY A 188 -0.26 -10.70 -7.78
N ILE A 189 -1.52 -10.53 -8.20
CA ILE A 189 -2.60 -10.00 -7.36
C ILE A 189 -3.70 -11.06 -7.24
N VAL A 190 -3.92 -11.55 -6.01
CA VAL A 190 -4.98 -12.50 -5.70
C VAL A 190 -6.32 -11.77 -5.64
N GLN A 191 -7.25 -12.14 -6.50
CA GLN A 191 -8.63 -11.67 -6.53
C GLN A 191 -9.60 -12.79 -6.10
N GLY A 192 -10.91 -12.56 -6.09
CA GLY A 192 -11.93 -13.57 -5.73
C GLY A 192 -13.01 -13.02 -4.80
N GLY A 193 -13.09 -11.71 -4.59
CA GLY A 193 -14.05 -11.06 -3.70
C GLY A 193 -13.98 -11.61 -2.27
N MET A 194 -15.14 -11.84 -1.65
CA MET A 194 -15.24 -12.38 -0.30
C MET A 194 -15.41 -13.91 -0.27
N TYR A 195 -15.06 -14.61 -1.37
CA TYR A 195 -15.25 -16.05 -1.54
C TYR A 195 -13.89 -16.78 -1.40
N GLU A 196 -13.73 -17.52 -0.31
CA GLU A 196 -12.47 -18.21 0.02
C GLU A 196 -12.01 -19.17 -1.08
N GLY A 197 -12.94 -19.99 -1.62
CA GLY A 197 -12.63 -20.92 -2.70
C GLY A 197 -12.18 -20.25 -4.00
N LEU A 198 -12.67 -19.03 -4.30
CA LEU A 198 -12.20 -18.24 -5.44
C LEU A 198 -10.79 -17.66 -5.17
N ARG A 199 -10.53 -17.25 -3.93
CA ARG A 199 -9.20 -16.80 -3.49
C ARG A 199 -8.16 -17.91 -3.60
N ASP A 200 -8.52 -19.13 -3.18
CA ASP A 200 -7.65 -20.31 -3.30
C ASP A 200 -7.32 -20.58 -4.77
N ARG A 201 -8.33 -20.59 -5.64
CA ARG A 201 -8.14 -20.80 -7.08
C ARG A 201 -7.31 -19.70 -7.73
N SER A 202 -7.51 -18.45 -7.33
CA SER A 202 -6.69 -17.31 -7.79
C SER A 202 -5.24 -17.48 -7.39
N LEU A 203 -4.98 -17.83 -6.13
CA LEU A 203 -3.62 -18.06 -5.62
C LEU A 203 -2.95 -19.23 -6.32
N GLU A 204 -3.66 -20.35 -6.53
CA GLU A 204 -3.15 -21.53 -7.24
C GLU A 204 -2.71 -21.16 -8.67
N GLY A 205 -3.59 -20.51 -9.45
CA GLY A 205 -3.24 -20.09 -10.81
C GLY A 205 -2.09 -19.09 -10.87
N LEU A 206 -2.02 -18.13 -9.94
CA LEU A 206 -0.89 -17.19 -9.86
C LEU A 206 0.42 -17.91 -9.48
N THR A 207 0.36 -18.91 -8.60
CA THR A 207 1.52 -19.69 -8.20
C THR A 207 2.05 -20.56 -9.35
N GLU A 208 1.15 -21.11 -10.17
CA GLU A 208 1.51 -21.85 -11.41
C GLU A 208 2.22 -20.95 -12.42
N ILE A 209 1.75 -19.71 -12.61
CA ILE A 209 2.41 -18.70 -13.47
C ILE A 209 3.77 -18.31 -12.90
N GLY A 210 3.87 -18.15 -11.58
CA GLY A 210 5.09 -17.82 -10.85
C GLY A 210 5.45 -16.34 -10.85
N PHE A 211 5.45 -15.73 -9.66
CA PHE A 211 5.75 -14.32 -9.43
C PHE A 211 6.81 -14.14 -8.35
N ASP A 212 7.42 -12.94 -8.29
CA ASP A 212 8.43 -12.59 -7.29
C ASP A 212 7.82 -12.23 -5.93
N GLY A 213 6.53 -11.90 -5.91
CA GLY A 213 5.73 -11.64 -4.72
C GLY A 213 4.24 -11.75 -5.03
N TYR A 214 3.41 -11.76 -3.99
CA TYR A 214 1.96 -11.92 -4.12
C TYR A 214 1.23 -10.86 -3.30
N ALA A 215 0.29 -10.19 -3.95
CA ALA A 215 -0.57 -9.21 -3.30
C ALA A 215 -1.98 -9.76 -3.09
N ILE A 216 -2.65 -9.24 -2.06
CA ILE A 216 -4.05 -9.47 -1.75
C ILE A 216 -4.81 -8.23 -2.21
N GLY A 217 -5.51 -8.35 -3.35
CA GLY A 217 -6.35 -7.29 -3.90
C GLY A 217 -7.82 -7.43 -3.50
N GLY A 218 -8.63 -6.43 -3.84
CA GLY A 218 -10.08 -6.47 -3.67
C GLY A 218 -10.55 -6.56 -2.21
N LEU A 219 -9.76 -6.05 -1.27
CA LEU A 219 -10.14 -5.77 0.11
C LEU A 219 -10.13 -4.25 0.36
N SER A 220 -10.82 -3.79 1.40
CA SER A 220 -11.02 -2.36 1.69
C SER A 220 -11.76 -1.61 0.57
N VAL A 221 -12.69 -2.31 -0.08
CA VAL A 221 -13.55 -1.80 -1.17
C VAL A 221 -14.99 -1.55 -0.73
N GLY A 222 -15.26 -1.59 0.58
CA GLY A 222 -16.56 -1.33 1.20
C GLY A 222 -17.17 -2.52 1.96
N GLU A 223 -16.46 -3.62 2.06
CA GLU A 223 -16.86 -4.79 2.83
C GLU A 223 -16.86 -4.53 4.35
N PRO A 224 -17.68 -5.26 5.14
CA PRO A 224 -17.59 -5.28 6.59
C PRO A 224 -16.20 -5.76 7.05
N LYS A 225 -15.73 -5.24 8.19
CA LYS A 225 -14.42 -5.59 8.75
C LYS A 225 -14.28 -7.10 9.01
N GLU A 226 -15.36 -7.74 9.39
CA GLU A 226 -15.42 -9.18 9.65
C GLU A 226 -15.08 -10.00 8.39
N ASP A 227 -15.56 -9.56 7.22
CA ASP A 227 -15.26 -10.22 5.95
C ASP A 227 -13.78 -10.05 5.57
N MET A 228 -13.23 -8.85 5.73
CA MET A 228 -11.79 -8.61 5.52
C MET A 228 -10.95 -9.52 6.43
N ILE A 229 -11.27 -9.58 7.72
CA ILE A 229 -10.55 -10.41 8.70
C ILE A 229 -10.65 -11.89 8.35
N ARG A 230 -11.84 -12.37 7.95
CA ARG A 230 -12.05 -13.76 7.52
C ARG A 230 -11.17 -14.14 6.33
N ILE A 231 -11.08 -13.27 5.32
CA ILE A 231 -10.17 -13.50 4.19
C ILE A 231 -8.70 -13.47 4.63
N LEU A 232 -8.33 -12.57 5.55
CA LEU A 232 -6.96 -12.51 6.08
C LEU A 232 -6.61 -13.69 7.01
N ASP A 233 -7.60 -14.30 7.67
CA ASP A 233 -7.35 -15.57 8.40
C ASP A 233 -7.11 -16.74 7.42
N HIS A 234 -7.78 -16.73 6.27
CA HIS A 234 -7.78 -17.83 5.29
C HIS A 234 -6.59 -17.81 4.32
N LEU A 235 -6.29 -16.64 3.73
CA LEU A 235 -5.43 -16.56 2.54
C LEU A 235 -3.92 -16.48 2.86
N PRO A 236 -3.41 -15.56 3.72
CA PRO A 236 -1.97 -15.42 3.96
C PRO A 236 -1.26 -16.71 4.38
N PRO A 237 -1.85 -17.61 5.22
CA PRO A 237 -1.19 -18.87 5.57
C PRO A 237 -0.91 -19.81 4.39
N LYS A 238 -1.66 -19.66 3.29
CA LYS A 238 -1.53 -20.46 2.06
C LYS A 238 -0.57 -19.87 1.04
N MET A 239 -0.24 -18.59 1.20
CA MET A 239 0.67 -17.90 0.26
C MET A 239 2.10 -18.40 0.44
N PRO A 240 2.92 -18.43 -0.65
CA PRO A 240 4.30 -18.93 -0.60
C PRO A 240 5.12 -18.30 0.54
N GLU A 241 5.90 -19.15 1.25
CA GLU A 241 6.71 -18.71 2.37
C GLU A 241 7.93 -17.90 1.96
N ASP A 242 8.51 -18.23 0.82
CA ASP A 242 9.72 -17.64 0.26
C ASP A 242 9.45 -16.35 -0.54
N LYS A 243 8.21 -15.84 -0.51
CA LYS A 243 7.78 -14.65 -1.23
C LYS A 243 7.18 -13.61 -0.30
N PRO A 244 7.36 -12.30 -0.58
CA PRO A 244 6.68 -11.24 0.15
C PRO A 244 5.18 -11.24 -0.13
N ARG A 245 4.39 -10.86 0.90
CA ARG A 245 2.93 -10.81 0.90
C ARG A 245 2.47 -9.37 1.10
N TYR A 246 1.77 -8.81 0.14
CA TYR A 246 1.37 -7.43 0.13
C TYR A 246 -0.15 -7.28 0.21
N LEU A 247 -0.67 -6.56 1.22
CA LEU A 247 -2.08 -6.20 1.34
C LEU A 247 -2.30 -4.79 0.77
N MET A 248 -2.98 -4.71 -0.36
CA MET A 248 -3.15 -3.48 -1.11
C MET A 248 -4.20 -2.55 -0.50
N GLY A 249 -3.88 -1.27 -0.37
CA GLY A 249 -4.81 -0.21 0.01
C GLY A 249 -5.30 -0.22 1.47
N VAL A 250 -4.68 -1.01 2.35
CA VAL A 250 -5.05 -1.12 3.77
C VAL A 250 -3.95 -0.51 4.64
N GLY A 251 -4.23 0.25 5.62
CA GLY A 251 -5.41 0.97 5.97
C GLY A 251 -5.25 1.64 7.34
N ARG A 252 -6.15 1.36 8.25
CA ARG A 252 -6.05 1.89 9.61
C ARG A 252 -4.93 1.20 10.39
N PRO A 253 -4.36 1.85 11.42
CA PRO A 253 -3.33 1.21 12.26
C PRO A 253 -3.73 -0.15 12.81
N GLU A 254 -4.97 -0.29 13.30
CA GLU A 254 -5.52 -1.54 13.81
C GLU A 254 -5.66 -2.62 12.72
N ASP A 255 -6.02 -2.25 11.49
CA ASP A 255 -6.12 -3.20 10.38
C ASP A 255 -4.74 -3.73 9.96
N ILE A 256 -3.74 -2.86 10.01
CA ILE A 256 -2.34 -3.23 9.75
C ILE A 256 -1.83 -4.20 10.82
N VAL A 257 -2.06 -3.90 12.11
CA VAL A 257 -1.68 -4.80 13.21
C VAL A 257 -2.31 -6.18 13.02
N GLU A 258 -3.62 -6.22 12.70
CA GLU A 258 -4.34 -7.47 12.49
C GLU A 258 -3.84 -8.25 11.25
N ALA A 259 -3.47 -7.56 10.17
CA ALA A 259 -2.92 -8.19 8.99
C ALA A 259 -1.49 -8.72 9.21
N VAL A 260 -0.63 -7.98 9.94
CA VAL A 260 0.71 -8.45 10.32
C VAL A 260 0.62 -9.71 11.19
N ARG A 261 -0.29 -9.75 12.18
CA ARG A 261 -0.56 -10.95 13.00
C ARG A 261 -0.94 -12.17 12.17
N ARG A 262 -1.42 -11.97 10.94
CA ARG A 262 -1.86 -13.01 9.98
C ARG A 262 -0.85 -13.30 8.87
N GLY A 263 0.33 -12.68 8.93
CA GLY A 263 1.45 -12.98 8.05
C GLY A 263 1.57 -12.11 6.80
N VAL A 264 1.04 -10.90 6.83
CA VAL A 264 1.23 -9.90 5.76
C VAL A 264 2.50 -9.09 6.01
N ASP A 265 3.26 -8.81 4.96
CA ASP A 265 4.58 -8.18 5.01
C ASP A 265 4.58 -6.71 4.57
N MET A 266 3.71 -6.31 3.63
CA MET A 266 3.74 -5.00 2.99
C MET A 266 2.35 -4.36 2.94
N PHE A 267 2.33 -3.03 3.05
CA PHE A 267 1.11 -2.23 3.10
C PHE A 267 1.29 -0.90 2.39
N ASP A 268 0.21 -0.40 1.81
CA ASP A 268 0.06 1.00 1.39
C ASP A 268 -1.33 1.51 1.75
N CYS A 269 -1.45 2.79 1.95
CA CYS A 269 -2.74 3.46 2.01
C CYS A 269 -2.58 4.98 1.86
N VAL A 270 -3.54 5.62 1.19
CA VAL A 270 -3.61 7.10 1.14
C VAL A 270 -4.10 7.72 2.45
N MET A 271 -4.60 6.89 3.38
CA MET A 271 -5.25 7.37 4.61
C MET A 271 -4.34 8.25 5.47
N PRO A 272 -3.08 7.91 5.77
CA PRO A 272 -2.23 8.76 6.60
C PRO A 272 -2.10 10.17 6.05
N THR A 273 -1.83 10.30 4.75
CA THR A 273 -1.63 11.60 4.09
C THR A 273 -2.94 12.34 3.84
N ARG A 274 -4.00 11.63 3.43
CA ARG A 274 -5.32 12.21 3.22
C ARG A 274 -5.93 12.71 4.53
N ASN A 275 -5.89 11.90 5.57
CA ASN A 275 -6.40 12.25 6.89
C ASN A 275 -5.64 13.42 7.52
N ALA A 276 -4.32 13.48 7.36
CA ALA A 276 -3.49 14.59 7.83
C ALA A 276 -3.97 15.94 7.27
N ARG A 277 -4.21 16.01 5.97
CA ARG A 277 -4.72 17.22 5.31
C ARG A 277 -6.16 17.59 5.71
N ASN A 278 -6.88 16.64 6.29
CA ASN A 278 -8.23 16.84 6.81
C ASN A 278 -8.26 17.01 8.34
N GLY A 279 -7.10 17.14 8.99
CA GLY A 279 -6.99 17.36 10.42
C GLY A 279 -7.31 16.14 11.29
N TYR A 280 -7.23 14.91 10.73
CA TYR A 280 -7.37 13.65 11.44
C TYR A 280 -5.99 13.03 11.62
N LEU A 281 -5.53 12.97 12.87
CA LEU A 281 -4.14 12.61 13.19
C LEU A 281 -4.13 11.36 14.06
N PHE A 282 -3.32 10.38 13.63
CA PHE A 282 -3.16 9.12 14.34
C PHE A 282 -2.16 9.29 15.50
N THR A 283 -2.53 8.87 16.68
CA THR A 283 -1.66 8.92 17.88
C THR A 283 -1.62 7.56 18.57
N SER A 284 -0.71 7.43 19.52
CA SER A 284 -0.61 6.21 20.35
C SER A 284 -1.90 5.89 21.10
N THR A 285 -2.70 6.91 21.41
CA THR A 285 -3.96 6.79 22.18
C THR A 285 -5.22 6.89 21.31
N GLY A 286 -5.09 6.84 19.98
CA GLY A 286 -6.22 6.92 19.05
C GLY A 286 -6.15 8.16 18.13
N ILE A 287 -7.30 8.65 17.67
CA ILE A 287 -7.38 9.72 16.68
C ILE A 287 -7.59 11.07 17.36
N VAL A 288 -6.72 12.03 17.03
CA VAL A 288 -6.87 13.45 17.36
C VAL A 288 -7.45 14.19 16.16
N LYS A 289 -8.63 14.81 16.38
CA LYS A 289 -9.25 15.73 15.41
C LYS A 289 -8.79 17.14 15.71
N ILE A 290 -7.74 17.61 15.04
CA ILE A 290 -7.08 18.88 15.39
C ILE A 290 -7.99 20.11 15.21
N ARG A 291 -9.05 19.99 14.40
CA ARG A 291 -10.06 21.03 14.17
C ARG A 291 -10.94 21.34 15.39
N ASN A 292 -10.97 20.42 16.36
CA ASN A 292 -11.82 20.57 17.53
C ASN A 292 -11.36 21.77 18.39
N ALA A 293 -12.31 22.59 18.85
CA ALA A 293 -12.06 23.81 19.62
C ALA A 293 -11.27 23.57 20.93
N ARG A 294 -11.33 22.36 21.50
CA ARG A 294 -10.55 21.96 22.69
C ARG A 294 -9.05 22.12 22.52
N HIS A 295 -8.54 22.07 21.25
CA HIS A 295 -7.11 22.20 20.96
C HIS A 295 -6.63 23.65 20.81
N ARG A 296 -7.54 24.63 20.88
CA ARG A 296 -7.19 26.05 20.72
C ARG A 296 -6.16 26.57 21.71
N HIS A 297 -6.17 26.04 22.92
CA HIS A 297 -5.27 26.43 24.01
C HIS A 297 -4.39 25.27 24.50
N ASP A 298 -4.33 24.17 23.75
CA ASP A 298 -3.61 22.95 24.12
C ASP A 298 -2.13 23.10 23.72
N THR A 299 -1.28 23.33 24.72
CA THR A 299 0.17 23.53 24.52
C THR A 299 0.95 22.21 24.46
N ALA A 300 0.30 21.07 24.66
CA ALA A 300 0.93 19.76 24.55
C ALA A 300 1.30 19.41 23.09
N PRO A 301 2.28 18.54 22.91
CA PRO A 301 2.56 17.97 21.59
C PRO A 301 1.38 17.12 21.13
N LEU A 302 1.37 16.79 19.83
CA LEU A 302 0.30 15.98 19.26
C LEU A 302 0.25 14.58 19.88
N ASP A 303 1.41 13.96 20.05
CA ASP A 303 1.57 12.65 20.71
C ASP A 303 2.90 12.66 21.50
N ASP A 304 2.83 12.46 22.81
CA ASP A 304 3.98 12.45 23.73
C ASP A 304 4.96 11.29 23.47
N ARG A 305 4.49 10.25 22.77
CA ARG A 305 5.28 9.05 22.43
C ARG A 305 5.88 9.12 21.04
N CYS A 306 5.59 10.19 20.27
CA CYS A 306 6.06 10.34 18.90
C CYS A 306 7.30 11.23 18.85
N ASP A 307 8.32 10.75 18.16
CA ASP A 307 9.61 11.42 18.00
C ASP A 307 9.72 12.27 16.72
N CYS A 308 8.61 12.47 15.97
CA CYS A 308 8.63 13.20 14.73
C CYS A 308 8.94 14.70 14.92
N TYR A 309 9.36 15.35 13.82
CA TYR A 309 9.64 16.79 13.82
C TYR A 309 8.45 17.62 14.32
N THR A 310 7.22 17.24 13.96
CA THR A 310 6.00 17.94 14.39
C THR A 310 5.83 17.87 15.90
N CYS A 311 5.91 16.68 16.52
CA CYS A 311 5.71 16.50 17.95
C CYS A 311 6.80 17.12 18.79
N LYS A 312 8.05 17.16 18.29
CA LYS A 312 9.19 17.78 18.99
C LYS A 312 9.15 19.30 19.03
N ASN A 313 8.51 19.93 18.04
CA ASN A 313 8.66 21.36 17.83
C ASN A 313 7.35 22.16 17.96
N PHE A 314 6.19 21.52 17.83
CA PHE A 314 4.90 22.21 17.71
C PHE A 314 3.84 21.65 18.65
N SER A 315 3.02 22.56 19.18
CA SER A 315 1.88 22.22 20.04
C SER A 315 0.60 21.94 19.21
N ARG A 316 -0.35 21.26 19.83
CA ARG A 316 -1.69 21.08 19.26
C ARG A 316 -2.37 22.41 18.97
N SER A 317 -2.16 23.43 19.79
CA SER A 317 -2.77 24.76 19.56
C SER A 317 -2.22 25.41 18.29
N TYR A 318 -0.93 25.25 17.98
CA TYR A 318 -0.35 25.77 16.75
C TYR A 318 -0.88 25.00 15.52
N LEU A 319 -0.93 23.68 15.57
CA LEU A 319 -1.50 22.86 14.49
C LEU A 319 -2.98 23.17 14.27
N HIS A 320 -3.75 23.38 15.36
CA HIS A 320 -5.14 23.84 15.27
C HIS A 320 -5.24 25.19 14.58
N HIS A 321 -4.39 26.15 14.94
CA HIS A 321 -4.33 27.46 14.30
C HIS A 321 -4.07 27.36 12.80
N LEU A 322 -3.02 26.61 12.39
CA LEU A 322 -2.67 26.42 10.98
C LEU A 322 -3.80 25.77 10.18
N ASP A 323 -4.48 24.75 10.75
CA ASP A 323 -5.63 24.10 10.09
C ASP A 323 -6.80 25.07 9.93
N LYS A 324 -7.08 25.90 10.94
CA LYS A 324 -8.16 26.92 10.87
C LYS A 324 -7.89 28.02 9.86
N CYS A 325 -6.62 28.39 9.67
CA CYS A 325 -6.20 29.38 8.68
C CYS A 325 -6.04 28.79 7.27
N GLY A 326 -6.12 27.46 7.11
CA GLY A 326 -5.90 26.77 5.83
C GLY A 326 -4.45 26.83 5.35
N GLU A 327 -3.49 26.98 6.28
CA GLU A 327 -2.08 27.07 5.95
C GLU A 327 -1.50 25.74 5.48
N MET A 328 -0.76 25.76 4.37
CA MET A 328 -0.10 24.56 3.80
C MET A 328 0.85 23.89 4.79
N LEU A 329 1.54 24.67 5.62
CA LEU A 329 2.42 24.16 6.66
C LEU A 329 1.70 23.23 7.63
N GLY A 330 0.43 23.52 7.97
CA GLY A 330 -0.39 22.65 8.82
C GLY A 330 -0.57 21.27 8.21
N SER A 331 -0.93 21.22 6.93
CA SER A 331 -1.05 19.95 6.20
C SER A 331 0.28 19.18 6.12
N GLN A 332 1.39 19.87 5.92
CA GLN A 332 2.72 19.25 5.88
C GLN A 332 3.13 18.68 7.24
N LEU A 333 3.04 19.45 8.32
CA LEU A 333 3.38 19.00 9.67
C LEU A 333 2.51 17.83 10.12
N ASN A 334 1.22 17.88 9.81
CA ASN A 334 0.29 16.78 10.09
C ASN A 334 0.66 15.51 9.30
N THR A 335 1.11 15.66 8.05
CA THR A 335 1.53 14.53 7.20
C THR A 335 2.82 13.90 7.71
N ILE A 336 3.82 14.72 8.10
CA ILE A 336 5.05 14.25 8.75
C ILE A 336 4.71 13.38 9.98
N HIS A 337 3.80 13.88 10.83
CA HIS A 337 3.39 13.13 12.01
C HIS A 337 2.71 11.81 11.66
N ASN A 338 1.67 11.84 10.81
CA ASN A 338 0.92 10.62 10.49
C ASN A 338 1.80 9.56 9.83
N LEU A 339 2.68 9.95 8.91
CA LEU A 339 3.59 9.00 8.27
C LEU A 339 4.64 8.46 9.25
N ARG A 340 5.22 9.32 10.13
CA ARG A 340 6.13 8.84 11.18
C ARG A 340 5.45 7.88 12.13
N PHE A 341 4.20 8.15 12.50
CA PHE A 341 3.41 7.23 13.32
C PHE A 341 3.30 5.84 12.67
N TYR A 342 3.01 5.77 11.36
CA TYR A 342 2.96 4.50 10.63
C TYR A 342 4.32 3.80 10.57
N GLN A 343 5.41 4.54 10.33
CA GLN A 343 6.75 3.95 10.32
C GLN A 343 7.17 3.44 11.71
N ASN A 344 6.82 4.18 12.77
CA ASN A 344 7.07 3.73 14.15
C ASN A 344 6.25 2.48 14.49
N LEU A 345 5.00 2.38 14.02
CA LEU A 345 4.18 1.18 14.17
C LEU A 345 4.85 -0.02 13.48
N MET A 346 5.35 0.15 12.25
CA MET A 346 6.07 -0.92 11.54
C MET A 346 7.35 -1.32 12.27
N ALA A 347 8.14 -0.36 12.74
CA ALA A 347 9.37 -0.63 13.48
C ALA A 347 9.08 -1.37 14.80
N GLY A 348 8.02 -0.97 15.52
CA GLY A 348 7.57 -1.65 16.72
C GLY A 348 7.15 -3.11 16.46
N LEU A 349 6.37 -3.34 15.39
CA LEU A 349 5.96 -4.69 14.98
C LEU A 349 7.17 -5.56 14.62
N ARG A 350 8.12 -5.03 13.82
CA ARG A 350 9.37 -5.75 13.49
C ARG A 350 10.16 -6.13 14.73
N GLY A 351 10.38 -5.18 15.64
CA GLY A 351 11.10 -5.43 16.89
C GLY A 351 10.40 -6.46 17.80
N ALA A 352 9.08 -6.41 17.87
CA ALA A 352 8.29 -7.37 18.65
C ALA A 352 8.35 -8.79 18.06
N ILE A 353 8.28 -8.91 16.72
CA ILE A 353 8.44 -10.21 16.04
C ILE A 353 9.85 -10.78 16.28
N GLU A 354 10.89 -9.96 16.12
CA GLU A 354 12.29 -10.38 16.37
C GLU A 354 12.54 -10.84 17.83
N ALA A 355 11.86 -10.20 18.78
CA ALA A 355 11.98 -10.50 20.20
C ALA A 355 11.05 -11.65 20.67
N GLY A 356 10.12 -12.13 19.83
CA GLY A 356 9.09 -13.09 20.23
C GLY A 356 8.08 -12.53 21.23
N THR A 357 7.80 -11.23 21.17
CA THR A 357 6.92 -10.49 22.11
C THR A 357 5.74 -9.80 21.40
N LEU A 358 5.35 -10.31 20.23
CA LEU A 358 4.29 -9.71 19.43
C LEU A 358 2.95 -9.65 20.18
N SER A 359 2.64 -10.68 20.97
CA SER A 359 1.41 -10.71 21.78
C SER A 359 1.34 -9.55 22.78
N ASP A 360 2.46 -9.25 23.44
CA ASP A 360 2.56 -8.15 24.41
C ASP A 360 2.43 -6.80 23.69
N PHE A 361 3.14 -6.63 22.57
CA PHE A 361 3.05 -5.42 21.75
C PHE A 361 1.61 -5.15 21.29
N VAL A 362 0.90 -6.17 20.82
CA VAL A 362 -0.50 -6.05 20.38
C VAL A 362 -1.41 -5.71 21.55
N THR A 363 -1.20 -6.33 22.72
CA THR A 363 -1.96 -6.04 23.93
C THR A 363 -1.79 -4.57 24.34
N ASP A 364 -0.58 -4.07 24.37
CA ASP A 364 -0.27 -2.67 24.69
C ASP A 364 -0.85 -1.70 23.65
N PHE A 365 -0.77 -2.06 22.36
CA PHE A 365 -1.33 -1.26 21.28
C PHE A 365 -2.84 -1.03 21.45
N TYR A 366 -3.61 -2.07 21.77
CA TYR A 366 -5.06 -1.97 22.00
C TYR A 366 -5.38 -1.32 23.34
N ALA A 367 -4.66 -1.67 24.41
CA ALA A 367 -4.86 -1.09 25.75
C ALA A 367 -4.71 0.44 25.76
N LEU A 368 -3.70 0.98 25.05
CA LEU A 368 -3.50 2.42 24.91
C LEU A 368 -4.68 3.15 24.25
N ARG A 369 -5.46 2.44 23.45
CA ARG A 369 -6.66 2.94 22.77
C ARG A 369 -7.95 2.71 23.55
N GLY A 370 -7.87 2.02 24.70
CA GLY A 370 -9.04 1.60 25.46
C GLY A 370 -9.84 0.50 24.77
N GLU A 371 -9.20 -0.30 23.94
CA GLU A 371 -9.79 -1.37 23.14
C GLU A 371 -9.28 -2.73 23.60
N THR A 372 -9.99 -3.80 23.26
CA THR A 372 -9.58 -5.18 23.50
C THR A 372 -9.00 -5.81 22.24
N VAL A 373 -8.02 -6.70 22.44
CA VAL A 373 -7.39 -7.43 21.32
C VAL A 373 -8.41 -8.33 20.65
N PRO A 374 -8.64 -8.19 19.33
CA PRO A 374 -9.50 -9.11 18.59
C PRO A 374 -8.92 -10.54 18.59
N PRO A 375 -9.78 -11.59 18.64
CA PRO A 375 -9.30 -12.96 18.54
C PRO A 375 -8.69 -13.23 17.16
N LEU A 376 -7.66 -14.08 17.10
CA LEU A 376 -7.22 -14.68 15.85
C LEU A 376 -8.20 -15.81 15.48
N GLY A 377 -8.57 -15.90 14.20
CA GLY A 377 -9.34 -17.02 13.70
C GLY A 377 -8.56 -18.34 13.81
N ASN A 378 -9.28 -19.44 14.05
CA ASN A 378 -8.70 -20.76 13.95
C ASN A 378 -8.45 -21.10 12.47
N VAL A 379 -7.27 -21.66 12.15
CA VAL A 379 -6.97 -22.23 10.81
C VAL A 379 -7.58 -23.61 10.72
#